data_f41f7a7a39de4f1e73fa9f3eb383a618
#
_entry.id   f41f7a7a39de4f1e73fa9f3eb383a618
#
_cell.length_a   1.000
_cell.length_b   1.000
_cell.length_c   1.000
_cell.angle_alpha   90.00
_cell.angle_beta   90.00
_cell.angle_gamma   90.00
#
_symmetry.space_group_name_H-M   'P 1'
#
loop_
_entity.id
_entity.type
_entity.pdbx_description
1 polymer ?
#
loop_
_entity_poly.entity_id
_entity_poly.type
_entity_poly.pdbx_seq_one_letter_code
_entity_poly.pdbx_strand_id
1 'polypeptide(L)'
;MRILLVKTSSLGDVIHNLPVVTDLRRHFPDAAIDWVAEEGFAEIAGLHPGVRRVIPAALRRWRKALFAPATWREIGAFRATLQEEGYDLVIDTQGLLKSALIARMARGKRCGYAATAAREPLAARFYDARFDVPKHLHAVERNRRLAALAGGYAATPVPDYGIAVPPAPTFGRTSAILLTATSRDDKLWPEDRWIGLGRALHGRGLTCLLPAGSSAERERATRIAQAIPGASVLAPMRLGELAAQLAAARIVIGVDTGLVHLAAALGRPVLALFSASDPALTGVLAATPAINLGSRGQPPGVGDVLAAAMPLL
;
A
#
# COMPACT_ATOMS: atom_id res chain seq x y z
N MET A 1 4.15 11.94 23.86
CA MET A 1 2.93 12.02 23.02
C MET A 1 2.57 10.63 22.50
N ARG A 2 1.29 10.25 22.53
CA ARG A 2 0.80 8.97 21.96
C ARG A 2 -0.15 9.25 20.82
N ILE A 3 0.08 8.62 19.67
CA ILE A 3 -0.70 8.84 18.46
C ILE A 3 -1.24 7.50 17.95
N LEU A 4 -2.52 7.44 17.65
CA LEU A 4 -3.13 6.32 16.95
C LEU A 4 -3.42 6.71 15.51
N LEU A 5 -2.84 5.99 14.55
CA LEU A 5 -3.20 6.07 13.14
C LEU A 5 -4.28 5.04 12.81
N VAL A 6 -5.32 5.45 12.09
CA VAL A 6 -6.35 4.53 11.58
C VAL A 6 -6.31 4.56 10.06
N LYS A 7 -5.77 3.48 9.47
CA LYS A 7 -5.74 3.24 8.03
C LYS A 7 -5.74 1.74 7.79
N THR A 8 -6.92 1.17 7.56
CA THR A 8 -7.10 -0.29 7.61
C THR A 8 -6.84 -0.97 6.27
N SER A 9 -7.23 -0.40 5.15
CA SER A 9 -7.19 -1.03 3.81
C SER A 9 -7.39 0.00 2.70
N SER A 10 -7.06 -0.26 1.43
CA SER A 10 -6.45 -1.48 0.89
C SER A 10 -4.92 -1.50 1.14
N LEU A 11 -4.19 -2.51 0.60
CA LEU A 11 -2.72 -2.56 0.70
C LEU A 11 -2.06 -1.26 0.21
N GLY A 12 -2.45 -0.76 -0.97
CA GLY A 12 -1.94 0.51 -1.50
C GLY A 12 -2.24 1.70 -0.57
N ASP A 13 -3.45 1.75 0.02
CA ASP A 13 -3.81 2.79 0.98
C ASP A 13 -2.94 2.75 2.26
N VAL A 14 -2.60 1.54 2.74
CA VAL A 14 -1.69 1.37 3.90
C VAL A 14 -0.30 1.88 3.54
N ILE A 15 0.22 1.52 2.37
CA ILE A 15 1.53 2.00 1.89
C ILE A 15 1.53 3.53 1.72
N HIS A 16 0.49 4.11 1.12
CA HIS A 16 0.34 5.56 0.98
C HIS A 16 0.28 6.31 2.33
N ASN A 17 0.12 5.60 3.43
CA ASN A 17 0.09 6.18 4.76
C ASN A 17 1.44 6.08 5.52
N LEU A 18 2.41 5.29 5.02
CA LEU A 18 3.75 5.18 5.64
C LEU A 18 4.45 6.54 5.80
N PRO A 19 4.42 7.46 4.80
CA PRO A 19 5.04 8.77 4.95
C PRO A 19 4.46 9.63 6.07
N VAL A 20 3.23 9.35 6.51
CA VAL A 20 2.63 10.02 7.69
C VAL A 20 3.43 9.68 8.95
N VAL A 21 3.86 8.42 9.10
CA VAL A 21 4.67 8.00 10.25
C VAL A 21 6.02 8.70 10.25
N THR A 22 6.68 8.78 9.08
CA THR A 22 7.95 9.50 8.93
C THR A 22 7.80 10.97 9.31
N ASP A 23 6.76 11.65 8.81
CA ASP A 23 6.50 13.06 9.13
C ASP A 23 6.24 13.26 10.64
N LEU A 24 5.40 12.41 11.23
CA LEU A 24 5.11 12.46 12.67
C LEU A 24 6.37 12.23 13.51
N ARG A 25 7.22 11.28 13.14
CA ARG A 25 8.48 11.01 13.84
C ARG A 25 9.48 12.16 13.71
N ARG A 26 9.52 12.86 12.59
CA ARG A 26 10.38 14.06 12.41
C ARG A 26 9.95 15.21 13.31
N HIS A 27 8.64 15.43 13.47
CA HIS A 27 8.11 16.55 14.24
C HIS A 27 7.91 16.20 15.73
N PHE A 28 7.70 14.93 16.03
CA PHE A 28 7.52 14.40 17.39
C PHE A 28 8.43 13.19 17.60
N PRO A 29 9.75 13.40 17.79
CA PRO A 29 10.74 12.31 17.87
C PRO A 29 10.42 11.26 18.94
N ASP A 30 9.83 11.65 20.06
CA ASP A 30 9.48 10.79 21.18
C ASP A 30 8.04 10.27 21.16
N ALA A 31 7.31 10.51 20.04
CA ALA A 31 5.94 10.04 19.96
C ALA A 31 5.86 8.51 19.83
N ALA A 32 5.02 7.89 20.65
CA ALA A 32 4.64 6.49 20.50
C ALA A 32 3.48 6.41 19.49
N ILE A 33 3.75 5.85 18.32
CA ILE A 33 2.79 5.74 17.22
C ILE A 33 2.27 4.31 17.12
N ASP A 34 0.99 4.11 17.37
CA ASP A 34 0.28 2.87 17.11
C ASP A 34 -0.52 2.99 15.80
N TRP A 35 -0.72 1.86 15.13
CA TRP A 35 -1.44 1.87 13.86
C TRP A 35 -2.46 0.74 13.78
N VAL A 36 -3.73 1.08 13.50
CA VAL A 36 -4.77 0.09 13.20
C VAL A 36 -4.78 -0.21 11.72
N ALA A 37 -4.44 -1.45 11.36
CA ALA A 37 -4.48 -1.97 10.00
C ALA A 37 -5.30 -3.27 9.93
N GLU A 38 -5.85 -3.60 8.75
CA GLU A 38 -6.44 -4.92 8.49
C GLU A 38 -5.40 -6.02 8.74
N GLU A 39 -5.80 -7.15 9.36
CA GLU A 39 -4.89 -8.24 9.71
C GLU A 39 -3.97 -8.68 8.56
N GLY A 40 -4.49 -8.76 7.33
CA GLY A 40 -3.71 -9.12 6.14
C GLY A 40 -2.69 -8.08 5.69
N PHE A 41 -2.69 -6.87 6.26
CA PHE A 41 -1.76 -5.78 5.91
C PHE A 41 -0.93 -5.29 7.10
N ALA A 42 -1.17 -5.87 8.28
CA ALA A 42 -0.50 -5.48 9.53
C ALA A 42 1.03 -5.56 9.42
N GLU A 43 1.54 -6.59 8.73
CA GLU A 43 2.96 -6.79 8.52
C GLU A 43 3.62 -5.62 7.77
N ILE A 44 2.92 -5.02 6.79
CA ILE A 44 3.44 -3.86 6.03
C ILE A 44 3.47 -2.59 6.88
N ALA A 45 2.43 -2.35 7.68
CA ALA A 45 2.43 -1.22 8.62
C ALA A 45 3.57 -1.34 9.64
N GLY A 46 3.90 -2.59 10.05
CA GLY A 46 5.00 -2.90 10.97
C GLY A 46 6.41 -2.80 10.37
N LEU A 47 6.56 -2.66 9.05
CA LEU A 47 7.88 -2.45 8.43
C LEU A 47 8.47 -1.07 8.78
N HIS A 48 7.64 -0.11 9.17
CA HIS A 48 8.11 1.23 9.49
C HIS A 48 8.63 1.27 10.95
N PRO A 49 9.93 1.55 11.18
CA PRO A 49 10.53 1.51 12.53
C PRO A 49 9.94 2.55 13.49
N GLY A 50 9.29 3.58 12.96
CA GLY A 50 8.57 4.58 13.75
C GLY A 50 7.23 4.11 14.31
N VAL A 51 6.71 2.95 13.88
CA VAL A 51 5.49 2.33 14.41
C VAL A 51 5.87 1.50 15.64
N ARG A 52 5.36 1.89 16.80
CA ARG A 52 5.58 1.15 18.04
C ARG A 52 4.84 -0.20 18.05
N ARG A 53 3.58 -0.17 17.62
CA ARG A 53 2.67 -1.32 17.66
C ARG A 53 1.65 -1.24 16.53
N VAL A 54 1.45 -2.35 15.83
CA VAL A 54 0.30 -2.51 14.92
C VAL A 54 -0.80 -3.24 15.65
N ILE A 55 -2.02 -2.70 15.60
CA ILE A 55 -3.23 -3.30 16.19
C ILE A 55 -4.05 -3.87 15.02
N PRO A 56 -4.03 -5.19 14.80
CA PRO A 56 -4.71 -5.80 13.66
C PRO A 56 -6.23 -5.79 13.86
N ALA A 57 -6.96 -5.36 12.82
CA ALA A 57 -8.42 -5.42 12.75
C ALA A 57 -8.84 -6.44 11.69
N ALA A 58 -9.65 -7.42 12.04
CA ALA A 58 -10.11 -8.47 11.11
C ALA A 58 -11.45 -8.12 10.44
N LEU A 59 -11.59 -6.89 9.94
CA LEU A 59 -12.86 -6.35 9.44
C LEU A 59 -13.49 -7.20 8.33
N ARG A 60 -12.64 -7.76 7.43
CA ARG A 60 -13.10 -8.61 6.34
C ARG A 60 -13.68 -9.92 6.85
N ARG A 61 -13.04 -10.52 7.85
CA ARG A 61 -13.46 -11.78 8.48
C ARG A 61 -14.68 -11.55 9.37
N TRP A 62 -14.67 -10.52 10.19
CA TRP A 62 -15.81 -10.17 11.04
C TRP A 62 -17.08 -9.92 10.24
N ARG A 63 -16.98 -9.20 9.12
CA ARG A 63 -18.13 -8.94 8.24
C ARG A 63 -18.77 -10.21 7.67
N LYS A 64 -17.96 -11.26 7.44
CA LYS A 64 -18.47 -12.56 6.92
C LYS A 64 -19.15 -13.41 8.00
N ALA A 65 -18.92 -13.13 9.28
CA ALA A 65 -19.37 -13.94 10.41
C ALA A 65 -20.03 -13.09 11.53
N LEU A 66 -20.83 -12.07 11.15
CA LEU A 66 -21.45 -11.14 12.10
C LEU A 66 -22.36 -11.79 13.15
N PHE A 67 -22.94 -12.94 12.85
CA PHE A 67 -23.81 -13.67 13.76
C PHE A 67 -23.07 -14.65 14.67
N ALA A 68 -21.76 -14.83 14.48
CA ALA A 68 -20.97 -15.74 15.31
C ALA A 68 -20.57 -15.05 16.64
N PRO A 69 -20.87 -15.65 17.82
CA PRO A 69 -20.45 -15.10 19.11
C PRO A 69 -18.95 -14.87 19.24
N ALA A 70 -18.14 -15.69 18.56
CA ALA A 70 -16.69 -15.54 18.50
C ALA A 70 -16.28 -14.20 17.90
N THR A 71 -16.97 -13.73 16.85
CA THR A 71 -16.71 -12.43 16.22
C THR A 71 -16.89 -11.27 17.20
N TRP A 72 -17.94 -11.31 18.01
CA TRP A 72 -18.18 -10.26 18.99
C TRP A 72 -17.19 -10.28 20.15
N ARG A 73 -16.72 -11.46 20.55
CA ARG A 73 -15.61 -11.59 21.52
C ARG A 73 -14.33 -10.98 20.99
N GLU A 74 -13.98 -11.26 19.72
CA GLU A 74 -12.81 -10.65 19.07
C GLU A 74 -12.93 -9.13 18.93
N ILE A 75 -14.10 -8.62 18.53
CA ILE A 75 -14.35 -7.17 18.49
C ILE A 75 -14.24 -6.55 19.88
N GLY A 76 -14.72 -7.25 20.91
CA GLY A 76 -14.58 -6.82 22.31
C GLY A 76 -13.11 -6.76 22.74
N ALA A 77 -12.31 -7.78 22.44
CA ALA A 77 -10.87 -7.81 22.70
C ALA A 77 -10.13 -6.70 21.94
N PHE A 78 -10.42 -6.53 20.64
CA PHE A 78 -9.87 -5.45 19.83
C PHE A 78 -10.17 -4.06 20.44
N ARG A 79 -11.43 -3.84 20.86
CA ARG A 79 -11.82 -2.60 21.55
C ARG A 79 -11.06 -2.42 22.87
N ALA A 80 -10.90 -3.48 23.65
CA ALA A 80 -10.14 -3.43 24.90
C ALA A 80 -8.70 -3.00 24.63
N THR A 81 -8.04 -3.60 23.63
CA THR A 81 -6.68 -3.21 23.22
C THR A 81 -6.58 -1.73 22.81
N LEU A 82 -7.58 -1.19 22.09
CA LEU A 82 -7.62 0.23 21.74
C LEU A 82 -7.82 1.15 22.96
N GLN A 83 -8.32 0.62 24.06
CA GLN A 83 -8.63 1.36 25.30
C GLN A 83 -7.62 1.14 26.42
N GLU A 84 -6.63 0.27 26.23
CA GLU A 84 -5.55 0.04 27.21
C GLU A 84 -4.81 1.33 27.51
N GLU A 85 -4.59 2.15 26.49
CA GLU A 85 -3.88 3.42 26.60
C GLU A 85 -4.76 4.58 26.11
N GLY A 86 -4.53 5.77 26.66
CA GLY A 86 -5.07 7.03 26.11
C GLY A 86 -4.13 7.56 25.03
N TYR A 87 -4.72 8.10 23.96
CA TYR A 87 -3.99 8.77 22.89
C TYR A 87 -4.21 10.27 22.93
N ASP A 88 -3.15 11.04 22.71
CA ASP A 88 -3.26 12.48 22.55
C ASP A 88 -3.98 12.82 21.23
N LEU A 89 -3.67 12.05 20.17
CA LEU A 89 -4.30 12.16 18.85
C LEU A 89 -4.70 10.78 18.31
N VAL A 90 -5.91 10.69 17.78
CA VAL A 90 -6.42 9.57 16.97
C VAL A 90 -6.67 10.13 15.57
N ILE A 91 -5.84 9.76 14.59
CA ILE A 91 -5.88 10.33 13.24
C ILE A 91 -6.42 9.28 12.27
N ASP A 92 -7.63 9.50 11.76
CA ASP A 92 -8.23 8.64 10.71
C ASP A 92 -7.95 9.23 9.33
N THR A 93 -6.93 8.66 8.66
CA THR A 93 -6.57 9.03 7.29
C THR A 93 -7.36 8.27 6.22
N GLN A 94 -8.28 7.39 6.60
CA GLN A 94 -9.10 6.62 5.67
C GLN A 94 -10.40 7.32 5.27
N GLY A 95 -11.09 7.96 6.21
CA GLY A 95 -12.30 8.72 5.96
C GLY A 95 -13.50 7.88 5.52
N LEU A 96 -13.62 6.65 6.02
CA LEU A 96 -14.77 5.75 5.83
C LEU A 96 -15.51 5.56 7.15
N LEU A 97 -16.79 5.25 7.11
CA LEU A 97 -17.59 5.01 8.30
C LEU A 97 -16.98 3.91 9.19
N LYS A 98 -16.51 2.83 8.60
CA LYS A 98 -15.86 1.74 9.33
C LYS A 98 -14.60 2.19 10.09
N SER A 99 -13.78 3.06 9.50
CA SER A 99 -12.57 3.58 10.14
C SER A 99 -12.91 4.63 11.21
N ALA A 100 -13.90 5.45 10.98
CA ALA A 100 -14.40 6.41 11.95
C ALA A 100 -14.99 5.72 13.20
N LEU A 101 -15.67 4.59 13.03
CA LEU A 101 -16.14 3.76 14.15
C LEU A 101 -14.99 3.16 14.95
N ILE A 102 -13.91 2.73 14.30
CA ILE A 102 -12.68 2.28 14.96
C ILE A 102 -12.06 3.44 15.76
N ALA A 103 -11.90 4.61 15.14
CA ALA A 103 -11.39 5.80 15.82
C ALA A 103 -12.23 6.17 17.06
N ARG A 104 -13.56 5.98 17.01
CA ARG A 104 -14.46 6.18 18.15
C ARG A 104 -14.25 5.18 19.28
N MET A 105 -13.74 3.98 19.01
CA MET A 105 -13.46 2.98 20.05
C MET A 105 -12.24 3.36 20.91
N ALA A 106 -11.28 4.12 20.36
CA ALA A 106 -10.11 4.58 21.07
C ALA A 106 -10.42 5.77 21.98
N ARG A 107 -9.57 5.98 22.99
CA ARG A 107 -9.61 7.14 23.90
C ARG A 107 -8.64 8.20 23.40
N GLY A 108 -9.12 9.40 23.08
CA GLY A 108 -8.29 10.53 22.64
C GLY A 108 -9.03 11.47 21.70
N LYS A 109 -8.38 12.57 21.32
CA LYS A 109 -8.91 13.55 20.37
C LYS A 109 -8.91 12.96 18.95
N ARG A 110 -10.09 12.76 18.39
CA ARG A 110 -10.28 12.16 17.07
C ARG A 110 -10.21 13.22 15.99
N CYS A 111 -9.28 13.05 15.07
CA CYS A 111 -9.01 13.91 13.93
C CYS A 111 -9.30 13.16 12.63
N GLY A 112 -9.99 13.80 11.68
CA GLY A 112 -10.27 13.18 10.39
C GLY A 112 -10.70 14.21 9.34
N TYR A 113 -11.08 13.72 8.17
CA TYR A 113 -11.53 14.55 7.07
C TYR A 113 -12.88 15.21 7.37
N ALA A 114 -13.05 16.46 6.95
CA ALA A 114 -14.37 17.11 6.87
C ALA A 114 -15.29 16.34 5.92
N ALA A 115 -16.60 16.54 6.02
CA ALA A 115 -17.59 15.84 5.19
C ALA A 115 -17.36 16.05 3.69
N THR A 116 -16.91 17.23 3.29
CA THR A 116 -16.54 17.58 1.91
C THR A 116 -15.35 16.78 1.39
N ALA A 117 -14.40 16.47 2.26
CA ALA A 117 -13.14 15.81 1.96
C ALA A 117 -13.15 14.29 2.20
N ALA A 118 -14.00 13.78 3.10
CA ALA A 118 -14.08 12.36 3.40
C ALA A 118 -14.53 11.52 2.18
N ARG A 119 -14.10 10.26 2.11
CA ARG A 119 -14.63 9.28 1.13
C ARG A 119 -16.13 9.00 1.38
N GLU A 120 -16.49 8.86 2.66
CA GLU A 120 -17.87 8.75 3.14
C GLU A 120 -18.18 9.95 4.05
N PRO A 121 -19.00 10.92 3.62
CA PRO A 121 -19.27 12.17 4.36
C PRO A 121 -19.73 11.94 5.81
N LEU A 122 -20.47 10.86 6.07
CA LEU A 122 -20.97 10.52 7.40
C LEU A 122 -19.85 10.23 8.41
N ALA A 123 -18.66 9.80 7.96
CA ALA A 123 -17.51 9.56 8.83
C ALA A 123 -17.13 10.81 9.63
N ALA A 124 -17.30 11.99 9.03
CA ALA A 124 -16.98 13.27 9.69
C ALA A 124 -17.74 13.52 11.00
N ARG A 125 -18.90 12.89 11.19
CA ARG A 125 -19.68 13.03 12.43
C ARG A 125 -19.01 12.41 13.66
N PHE A 126 -18.03 11.55 13.47
CA PHE A 126 -17.34 10.82 14.54
C PHE A 126 -16.02 11.47 14.97
N TYR A 127 -15.62 12.57 14.31
CA TYR A 127 -14.36 13.27 14.62
C TYR A 127 -14.65 14.53 15.46
N ASP A 128 -13.76 14.78 16.43
CA ASP A 128 -13.76 15.97 17.27
C ASP A 128 -13.18 17.18 16.50
N ALA A 129 -12.13 16.92 15.69
CA ALA A 129 -11.54 17.89 14.76
C ALA A 129 -11.62 17.39 13.32
N ARG A 130 -12.06 18.26 12.40
CA ARG A 130 -12.32 17.94 11.00
C ARG A 130 -11.56 18.88 10.11
N PHE A 131 -10.86 18.33 9.10
CA PHE A 131 -10.00 19.09 8.23
C PHE A 131 -10.43 18.94 6.77
N ASP A 132 -10.53 20.08 6.08
CA ASP A 132 -10.85 20.08 4.66
C ASP A 132 -9.58 19.92 3.83
N VAL A 133 -9.38 18.72 3.29
CA VAL A 133 -8.25 18.34 2.47
C VAL A 133 -8.76 18.04 1.06
N PRO A 134 -8.30 18.77 0.02
CA PRO A 134 -8.83 18.62 -1.33
C PRO A 134 -8.77 17.19 -1.87
N LYS A 135 -9.85 16.75 -2.54
CA LYS A 135 -9.97 15.39 -3.09
C LYS A 135 -9.12 15.16 -4.34
N HIS A 136 -8.72 16.21 -5.05
CA HIS A 136 -7.90 16.13 -6.26
C HIS A 136 -6.41 15.90 -5.97
N LEU A 137 -5.98 16.02 -4.72
CA LEU A 137 -4.60 15.74 -4.34
C LEU A 137 -4.33 14.24 -4.37
N HIS A 138 -3.08 13.88 -4.64
CA HIS A 138 -2.60 12.50 -4.56
C HIS A 138 -2.84 11.89 -3.17
N ALA A 139 -3.17 10.60 -3.11
CA ALA A 139 -3.53 9.91 -1.86
C ALA A 139 -2.47 10.03 -0.75
N VAL A 140 -1.18 9.96 -1.10
CA VAL A 140 -0.06 10.17 -0.16
C VAL A 140 -0.11 11.58 0.42
N GLU A 141 -0.28 12.60 -0.44
CA GLU A 141 -0.33 13.99 -0.02
C GLU A 141 -1.55 14.26 0.86
N ARG A 142 -2.70 13.72 0.52
CA ARG A 142 -3.91 13.84 1.34
C ARG A 142 -3.72 13.31 2.74
N ASN A 143 -3.13 12.11 2.88
CA ASN A 143 -2.87 11.50 4.19
C ASN A 143 -1.91 12.37 5.02
N ARG A 144 -0.81 12.80 4.41
CA ARG A 144 0.22 13.65 5.04
C ARG A 144 -0.35 15.01 5.47
N ARG A 145 -1.13 15.65 4.59
CA ARG A 145 -1.75 16.95 4.88
C ARG A 145 -2.75 16.86 6.01
N LEU A 146 -3.57 15.80 6.07
CA LEU A 146 -4.47 15.59 7.20
C LEU A 146 -3.70 15.44 8.51
N ALA A 147 -2.66 14.62 8.53
CA ALA A 147 -1.84 14.41 9.73
C ALA A 147 -1.11 15.68 10.17
N ALA A 148 -0.61 16.46 9.22
CA ALA A 148 0.04 17.75 9.48
C ALA A 148 -0.93 18.75 10.13
N LEU A 149 -2.14 18.86 9.59
CA LEU A 149 -3.19 19.72 10.18
C LEU A 149 -3.61 19.25 11.58
N ALA A 150 -3.72 17.93 11.80
CA ALA A 150 -4.07 17.37 13.10
C ALA A 150 -2.95 17.55 14.14
N GLY A 151 -1.69 17.45 13.72
CA GLY A 151 -0.52 17.59 14.58
C GLY A 151 0.02 19.02 14.69
N GLY A 152 -0.46 19.96 13.87
CA GLY A 152 0.01 21.36 13.89
C GLY A 152 1.42 21.55 13.32
N TYR A 153 1.80 20.78 12.29
CA TYR A 153 3.10 20.89 11.62
C TYR A 153 2.99 21.08 10.10
N ALA A 154 4.10 21.38 9.44
CA ALA A 154 4.18 21.45 7.98
C ALA A 154 4.80 20.15 7.43
N ALA A 155 4.14 19.50 6.48
CA ALA A 155 4.68 18.33 5.81
C ALA A 155 5.87 18.70 4.91
N THR A 156 6.88 17.83 4.82
CA THR A 156 8.02 18.00 3.92
C THR A 156 7.59 17.88 2.44
N PRO A 157 8.26 18.54 1.48
CA PRO A 157 7.85 18.47 0.08
C PRO A 157 7.89 17.05 -0.50
N VAL A 158 8.92 16.28 -0.20
CA VAL A 158 9.10 14.91 -0.73
C VAL A 158 8.63 13.87 0.30
N PRO A 159 7.77 12.92 -0.10
CA PRO A 159 7.35 11.83 0.78
C PRO A 159 8.51 10.85 1.03
N ASP A 160 8.70 10.48 2.28
CA ASP A 160 9.63 9.45 2.70
C ASP A 160 8.84 8.31 3.37
N TYR A 161 8.93 7.14 2.79
CA TYR A 161 8.17 5.97 3.27
C TYR A 161 8.77 5.35 4.52
N GLY A 162 10.06 5.57 4.79
CA GLY A 162 10.74 5.18 6.02
C GLY A 162 10.73 3.69 6.36
N ILE A 163 10.41 2.81 5.40
CA ILE A 163 10.32 1.38 5.65
C ILE A 163 11.67 0.69 5.52
N ALA A 164 11.91 -0.28 6.41
CA ALA A 164 13.06 -1.16 6.38
C ALA A 164 12.60 -2.61 6.20
N VAL A 165 13.32 -3.34 5.36
CA VAL A 165 13.13 -4.79 5.18
C VAL A 165 14.44 -5.52 5.46
N PRO A 166 14.38 -6.73 6.07
CA PRO A 166 15.56 -7.58 6.20
C PRO A 166 16.13 -7.89 4.81
N PRO A 167 17.47 -8.06 4.69
CA PRO A 167 18.06 -8.49 3.42
C PRO A 167 17.48 -9.83 2.97
N ALA A 168 16.96 -9.89 1.74
CA ALA A 168 16.49 -11.14 1.15
C ALA A 168 17.67 -12.01 0.72
N PRO A 169 17.53 -13.36 0.73
CA PRO A 169 18.40 -14.22 -0.04
C PRO A 169 18.27 -13.80 -1.51
N THR A 170 19.37 -13.43 -2.12
CA THR A 170 19.44 -12.79 -3.42
C THR A 170 19.07 -13.72 -4.56
N PHE A 171 17.98 -13.45 -5.27
CA PHE A 171 17.87 -13.85 -6.68
C PHE A 171 18.73 -12.95 -7.59
N GLY A 172 19.54 -12.07 -7.01
CA GLY A 172 20.49 -11.23 -7.69
C GLY A 172 19.90 -9.96 -8.32
N ARG A 173 20.78 -8.98 -8.56
CA ARG A 173 20.49 -7.72 -9.28
C ARG A 173 20.08 -7.93 -10.75
N THR A 174 19.86 -9.17 -11.18
CA THR A 174 19.49 -9.58 -12.52
C THR A 174 18.02 -10.02 -12.61
N SER A 175 17.20 -9.76 -11.59
CA SER A 175 15.77 -10.13 -11.62
C SER A 175 14.86 -8.95 -11.90
N ALA A 176 13.85 -9.19 -12.74
CA ALA A 176 12.69 -8.33 -12.92
C ALA A 176 11.48 -8.99 -12.27
N ILE A 177 10.78 -8.30 -11.36
CA ILE A 177 9.54 -8.83 -10.80
C ILE A 177 8.37 -8.28 -11.63
N LEU A 178 7.54 -9.21 -12.15
CA LEU A 178 6.37 -8.90 -12.95
C LEU A 178 5.11 -9.13 -12.12
N LEU A 179 4.45 -8.03 -11.70
CA LEU A 179 3.22 -8.06 -10.90
C LEU A 179 2.01 -8.09 -11.83
N THR A 180 1.65 -9.30 -12.29
CA THR A 180 0.65 -9.51 -13.33
C THR A 180 -0.79 -9.52 -12.83
N ALA A 181 -0.99 -9.55 -11.49
CA ALA A 181 -2.29 -9.70 -10.85
C ALA A 181 -2.72 -8.45 -10.07
N THR A 182 -4.02 -8.25 -9.98
CA THR A 182 -4.68 -7.17 -9.23
C THR A 182 -6.07 -7.63 -8.78
N SER A 183 -6.68 -6.89 -7.85
CA SER A 183 -7.99 -7.22 -7.28
C SER A 183 -9.18 -6.97 -8.23
N ARG A 184 -8.96 -6.39 -9.40
CA ARG A 184 -10.00 -6.04 -10.38
C ARG A 184 -9.55 -6.41 -11.79
N ASP A 185 -10.39 -7.16 -12.50
CA ASP A 185 -10.05 -7.67 -13.83
C ASP A 185 -9.87 -6.56 -14.88
N ASP A 186 -10.59 -5.43 -14.74
CA ASP A 186 -10.45 -4.28 -15.63
C ASP A 186 -9.08 -3.56 -15.56
N LYS A 187 -8.29 -3.87 -14.53
CA LYS A 187 -6.91 -3.39 -14.37
C LYS A 187 -5.87 -4.34 -14.93
N LEU A 188 -6.26 -5.54 -15.36
CA LEU A 188 -5.32 -6.52 -15.88
C LEU A 188 -4.74 -6.07 -17.22
N TRP A 189 -3.46 -6.34 -17.41
CA TRP A 189 -2.80 -6.19 -18.69
C TRP A 189 -2.79 -7.54 -19.42
N PRO A 190 -2.97 -7.61 -20.75
CA PRO A 190 -3.08 -8.87 -21.50
C PRO A 190 -1.89 -9.80 -21.33
N GLU A 191 -2.14 -11.13 -21.32
CA GLU A 191 -1.07 -12.13 -21.10
C GLU A 191 -0.04 -12.13 -22.21
N ASP A 192 -0.44 -11.95 -23.47
CA ASP A 192 0.43 -11.84 -24.63
C ASP A 192 1.41 -10.67 -24.52
N ARG A 193 0.95 -9.54 -23.98
CA ARG A 193 1.80 -8.38 -23.72
C ARG A 193 2.81 -8.65 -22.62
N TRP A 194 2.42 -9.34 -21.52
CA TRP A 194 3.35 -9.78 -20.47
C TRP A 194 4.40 -10.72 -21.04
N ILE A 195 4.02 -11.66 -21.90
CA ILE A 195 4.94 -12.60 -22.58
C ILE A 195 5.93 -11.83 -23.46
N GLY A 196 5.44 -10.89 -24.27
CA GLY A 196 6.29 -10.05 -25.12
C GLY A 196 7.30 -9.24 -24.33
N LEU A 197 6.86 -8.60 -23.24
CA LEU A 197 7.72 -7.86 -22.32
C LEU A 197 8.76 -8.78 -21.67
N GLY A 198 8.33 -9.92 -21.11
CA GLY A 198 9.24 -10.85 -20.42
C GLY A 198 10.31 -11.44 -21.32
N ARG A 199 9.98 -11.78 -22.56
CA ARG A 199 10.95 -12.23 -23.57
C ARG A 199 11.98 -11.14 -23.88
N ALA A 200 11.55 -9.90 -24.02
CA ALA A 200 12.44 -8.78 -24.28
C ALA A 200 13.36 -8.47 -23.08
N LEU A 201 12.89 -8.63 -21.84
CA LEU A 201 13.69 -8.50 -20.62
C LEU A 201 14.69 -9.66 -20.50
N HIS A 202 14.26 -10.90 -20.79
CA HIS A 202 15.15 -12.06 -20.83
C HIS A 202 16.29 -11.89 -21.83
N GLY A 203 16.00 -11.40 -23.05
CA GLY A 203 17.01 -11.08 -24.05
C GLY A 203 18.04 -10.03 -23.61
N ARG A 204 17.81 -9.36 -22.48
CA ARG A 204 18.73 -8.42 -21.82
C ARG A 204 19.38 -8.98 -20.55
N GLY A 205 19.27 -10.28 -20.34
CA GLY A 205 19.90 -10.99 -19.22
C GLY A 205 19.11 -10.88 -17.90
N LEU A 206 17.83 -10.47 -17.93
CA LEU A 206 17.00 -10.42 -16.73
C LEU A 206 16.18 -11.70 -16.58
N THR A 207 16.15 -12.25 -15.37
CA THR A 207 15.25 -13.33 -14.99
C THR A 207 13.90 -12.74 -14.54
N CYS A 208 12.80 -13.17 -15.16
CA CYS A 208 11.46 -12.71 -14.78
C CYS A 208 10.89 -13.58 -13.65
N LEU A 209 10.49 -12.93 -12.54
CA LEU A 209 9.88 -13.57 -11.39
C LEU A 209 8.44 -13.06 -11.23
N LEU A 210 7.49 -13.99 -11.09
CA LEU A 210 6.06 -13.68 -11.03
C LEU A 210 5.48 -14.11 -9.66
N PRO A 211 5.20 -13.20 -8.73
CA PRO A 211 4.46 -13.53 -7.52
C PRO A 211 2.97 -13.73 -7.81
N ALA A 212 2.33 -14.61 -7.04
CA ALA A 212 0.90 -14.90 -7.13
C ALA A 212 0.34 -15.27 -5.75
N GLY A 213 -0.77 -14.65 -5.34
CA GLY A 213 -1.39 -14.85 -4.03
C GLY A 213 -2.51 -15.88 -4.02
N SER A 214 -3.35 -15.93 -5.05
CA SER A 214 -4.47 -16.87 -5.18
C SER A 214 -4.17 -17.97 -6.20
N SER A 215 -5.01 -19.04 -6.21
CA SER A 215 -4.91 -20.11 -7.22
C SER A 215 -5.08 -19.57 -8.64
N ALA A 216 -6.10 -18.74 -8.87
CA ALA A 216 -6.34 -18.13 -10.17
C ALA A 216 -5.19 -17.24 -10.66
N GLU A 217 -4.61 -16.43 -9.72
CA GLU A 217 -3.42 -15.62 -10.03
C GLU A 217 -2.22 -16.53 -10.36
N ARG A 218 -2.05 -17.64 -9.65
CA ARG A 218 -0.98 -18.60 -9.88
C ARG A 218 -1.11 -19.30 -11.23
N GLU A 219 -2.30 -19.73 -11.59
CA GLU A 219 -2.57 -20.32 -12.92
C GLU A 219 -2.21 -19.34 -14.03
N ARG A 220 -2.65 -18.08 -13.91
CA ARG A 220 -2.32 -17.01 -14.86
C ARG A 220 -0.81 -16.76 -14.93
N ALA A 221 -0.16 -16.61 -13.79
CA ALA A 221 1.28 -16.39 -13.71
C ALA A 221 2.07 -17.57 -14.31
N THR A 222 1.59 -18.80 -14.13
CA THR A 222 2.19 -20.02 -14.69
C THR A 222 2.12 -20.03 -16.21
N ARG A 223 0.94 -19.72 -16.80
CA ARG A 223 0.82 -19.61 -18.28
C ARG A 223 1.78 -18.58 -18.86
N ILE A 224 1.89 -17.41 -18.21
CA ILE A 224 2.80 -16.34 -18.65
C ILE A 224 4.26 -16.81 -18.51
N ALA A 225 4.65 -17.38 -17.36
CA ALA A 225 6.03 -17.80 -17.09
C ALA A 225 6.48 -18.90 -18.03
N GLN A 226 5.64 -19.88 -18.35
CA GLN A 226 5.94 -20.97 -19.30
C GLN A 226 6.29 -20.47 -20.69
N ALA A 227 5.78 -19.31 -21.09
CA ALA A 227 6.03 -18.72 -22.39
C ALA A 227 7.25 -17.77 -22.44
N ILE A 228 7.91 -17.54 -21.28
CA ILE A 228 9.08 -16.67 -21.14
C ILE A 228 10.29 -17.52 -20.73
N PRO A 229 11.39 -17.58 -21.50
CA PRO A 229 12.57 -18.36 -21.14
C PRO A 229 13.12 -17.96 -19.76
N GLY A 230 13.39 -18.96 -18.90
CA GLY A 230 13.98 -18.74 -17.58
C GLY A 230 13.08 -18.04 -16.56
N ALA A 231 11.83 -17.73 -16.90
CA ALA A 231 10.90 -17.14 -15.93
C ALA A 231 10.36 -18.19 -14.94
N SER A 232 10.00 -17.74 -13.74
CA SER A 232 9.44 -18.62 -12.71
C SER A 232 8.36 -17.92 -11.88
N VAL A 233 7.39 -18.71 -11.43
CA VAL A 233 6.38 -18.25 -10.45
C VAL A 233 6.95 -18.46 -9.06
N LEU A 234 6.94 -17.40 -8.25
CA LEU A 234 7.44 -17.49 -6.87
C LEU A 234 6.56 -18.43 -6.03
N ALA A 235 7.18 -19.16 -5.12
CA ALA A 235 6.45 -19.94 -4.12
C ALA A 235 5.52 -19.03 -3.29
N PRO A 236 4.42 -19.54 -2.73
CA PRO A 236 3.61 -18.81 -1.79
C PRO A 236 4.46 -18.31 -0.62
N MET A 237 4.33 -17.02 -0.29
CA MET A 237 5.11 -16.39 0.76
C MET A 237 4.28 -15.33 1.48
N ARG A 238 4.70 -14.96 2.68
CA ARG A 238 4.09 -13.86 3.43
C ARG A 238 4.42 -12.53 2.78
N LEU A 239 3.63 -11.50 3.11
CA LEU A 239 3.76 -10.18 2.50
C LEU A 239 5.12 -9.52 2.82
N GLY A 240 5.66 -9.73 4.03
CA GLY A 240 7.01 -9.24 4.40
C GLY A 240 8.14 -9.96 3.64
N GLU A 241 7.98 -11.26 3.38
CA GLU A 241 8.94 -12.01 2.55
C GLU A 241 8.90 -11.51 1.10
N LEU A 242 7.70 -11.22 0.57
CA LEU A 242 7.56 -10.62 -0.75
C LEU A 242 8.15 -9.20 -0.80
N ALA A 243 8.00 -8.40 0.28
CA ALA A 243 8.65 -7.10 0.38
C ALA A 243 10.17 -7.21 0.25
N ALA A 244 10.78 -8.22 0.89
CA ALA A 244 12.22 -8.47 0.78
C ALA A 244 12.63 -8.87 -0.66
N GLN A 245 11.80 -9.66 -1.38
CA GLN A 245 12.03 -9.99 -2.79
C GLN A 245 11.92 -8.73 -3.68
N LEU A 246 10.89 -7.90 -3.46
CA LEU A 246 10.75 -6.63 -4.18
C LEU A 246 11.95 -5.72 -3.96
N ALA A 247 12.47 -5.62 -2.73
CA ALA A 247 13.63 -4.81 -2.38
C ALA A 247 14.93 -5.29 -3.04
N ALA A 248 15.04 -6.58 -3.37
CA ALA A 248 16.20 -7.16 -4.06
C ALA A 248 16.14 -7.04 -5.59
N ALA A 249 14.97 -6.80 -6.17
CA ALA A 249 14.78 -6.76 -7.62
C ALA A 249 15.55 -5.62 -8.30
N ARG A 250 16.00 -5.83 -9.53
CA ARG A 250 16.57 -4.79 -10.39
C ARG A 250 15.50 -3.76 -10.79
N ILE A 251 14.34 -4.27 -11.18
CA ILE A 251 13.18 -3.48 -11.58
C ILE A 251 11.90 -4.23 -11.21
N VAL A 252 10.86 -3.49 -10.89
CA VAL A 252 9.51 -4.03 -10.69
C VAL A 252 8.57 -3.42 -11.72
N ILE A 253 7.88 -4.26 -12.48
CA ILE A 253 6.89 -3.83 -13.47
C ILE A 253 5.56 -4.47 -13.09
N GLY A 254 4.51 -3.68 -12.96
CA GLY A 254 3.23 -4.23 -12.49
C GLY A 254 2.03 -3.42 -12.91
N VAL A 255 0.88 -4.08 -12.95
CA VAL A 255 -0.41 -3.39 -13.06
C VAL A 255 -0.69 -2.56 -11.79
N ASP A 256 -1.68 -1.67 -11.84
CA ASP A 256 -2.13 -0.90 -10.66
C ASP A 256 -2.56 -1.83 -9.52
N THR A 257 -1.64 -2.10 -8.61
CA THR A 257 -1.79 -2.97 -7.43
C THR A 257 -0.98 -2.42 -6.26
N GLY A 258 -1.36 -2.80 -5.04
CA GLY A 258 -0.61 -2.38 -3.83
C GLY A 258 0.88 -2.72 -3.86
N LEU A 259 1.28 -3.80 -4.55
CA LEU A 259 2.66 -4.25 -4.61
C LEU A 259 3.59 -3.33 -5.43
N VAL A 260 3.09 -2.60 -6.45
CA VAL A 260 3.92 -1.61 -7.17
C VAL A 260 4.26 -0.43 -6.25
N HIS A 261 3.29 -0.03 -5.40
CA HIS A 261 3.53 1.01 -4.40
C HIS A 261 4.52 0.55 -3.33
N LEU A 262 4.46 -0.73 -2.93
CA LEU A 262 5.42 -1.31 -1.99
C LEU A 262 6.84 -1.31 -2.56
N ALA A 263 7.00 -1.73 -3.81
CA ALA A 263 8.30 -1.73 -4.48
C ALA A 263 8.92 -0.32 -4.55
N ALA A 264 8.10 0.69 -4.88
CA ALA A 264 8.54 2.08 -4.93
C ALA A 264 8.88 2.62 -3.52
N ALA A 265 8.07 2.29 -2.50
CA ALA A 265 8.34 2.63 -1.11
C ALA A 265 9.65 2.01 -0.60
N LEU A 266 10.05 0.85 -1.15
CA LEU A 266 11.33 0.17 -0.89
C LEU A 266 12.49 0.71 -1.72
N GLY A 267 12.29 1.80 -2.46
CA GLY A 267 13.34 2.44 -3.24
C GLY A 267 13.73 1.69 -4.52
N ARG A 268 12.86 0.87 -5.09
CA ARG A 268 13.14 0.18 -6.35
C ARG A 268 12.66 0.98 -7.55
N PRO A 269 13.37 0.87 -8.70
CA PRO A 269 12.83 1.33 -9.98
C PRO A 269 11.51 0.61 -10.29
N VAL A 270 10.45 1.37 -10.57
CA VAL A 270 9.10 0.83 -10.78
C VAL A 270 8.48 1.38 -12.05
N LEU A 271 7.87 0.48 -12.85
CA LEU A 271 6.91 0.85 -13.88
C LEU A 271 5.52 0.35 -13.47
N ALA A 272 4.59 1.26 -13.25
CA ALA A 272 3.21 0.96 -12.91
C ALA A 272 2.31 1.16 -14.15
N LEU A 273 1.59 0.11 -14.53
CA LEU A 273 0.75 0.05 -15.73
C LEU A 273 -0.71 0.32 -15.36
N PHE A 274 -1.27 1.38 -15.92
CA PHE A 274 -2.65 1.81 -15.66
C PHE A 274 -3.54 1.55 -16.88
N SER A 275 -4.72 0.95 -16.64
CA SER A 275 -5.75 0.71 -17.66
C SER A 275 -7.14 1.19 -17.24
N ALA A 276 -7.47 1.19 -15.94
CA ALA A 276 -8.82 1.49 -15.44
C ALA A 276 -8.86 2.59 -14.37
N SER A 277 -7.72 3.13 -13.93
CA SER A 277 -7.59 4.16 -12.89
C SER A 277 -6.79 5.36 -13.37
N ASP A 278 -6.92 6.46 -12.65
CA ASP A 278 -6.17 7.69 -12.90
C ASP A 278 -4.91 7.73 -12.03
N PRO A 279 -3.71 7.66 -12.65
CA PRO A 279 -2.46 7.72 -11.91
C PRO A 279 -2.21 9.04 -11.18
N ALA A 280 -2.83 10.14 -11.59
CA ALA A 280 -2.68 11.42 -10.91
C ALA A 280 -3.17 11.38 -9.44
N LEU A 281 -4.17 10.55 -9.14
CA LEU A 281 -4.76 10.43 -7.81
C LEU A 281 -4.09 9.37 -6.93
N THR A 282 -3.68 8.26 -7.56
CA THR A 282 -3.19 7.07 -6.84
C THR A 282 -2.03 6.39 -7.53
N GLY A 283 -1.33 7.05 -8.42
CA GLY A 283 -0.15 6.51 -9.09
C GLY A 283 0.99 6.22 -8.12
N VAL A 284 2.02 5.60 -8.64
CA VAL A 284 3.24 5.40 -7.86
C VAL A 284 3.94 6.75 -7.67
N LEU A 285 4.25 7.06 -6.43
CA LEU A 285 4.94 8.29 -6.04
C LEU A 285 6.10 7.92 -5.11
N ALA A 286 7.34 8.20 -5.51
CA ALA A 286 8.53 7.90 -4.71
C ALA A 286 9.67 8.87 -5.08
N ALA A 287 10.70 8.94 -4.24
CA ALA A 287 11.93 9.68 -4.51
C ALA A 287 12.83 8.96 -5.55
N THR A 288 12.67 7.66 -5.72
CA THR A 288 13.36 6.83 -6.71
C THR A 288 12.58 6.81 -8.04
N PRO A 289 13.21 6.40 -9.16
CA PRO A 289 12.53 6.35 -10.45
C PRO A 289 11.24 5.51 -10.39
N ALA A 290 10.10 6.18 -10.52
CA ALA A 290 8.78 5.58 -10.54
C ALA A 290 7.99 6.18 -11.70
N ILE A 291 7.64 5.35 -12.67
CA ILE A 291 6.97 5.78 -13.89
C ILE A 291 5.58 5.17 -13.95
N ASN A 292 4.57 6.02 -14.10
CA ASN A 292 3.18 5.62 -14.31
C ASN A 292 2.90 5.65 -15.81
N LEU A 293 2.53 4.52 -16.41
CA LEU A 293 2.25 4.38 -17.84
C LEU A 293 0.79 4.04 -18.08
N GLY A 294 0.18 4.67 -19.07
CA GLY A 294 -1.22 4.49 -19.42
C GLY A 294 -2.17 5.30 -18.54
N SER A 295 -3.45 5.17 -18.83
CA SER A 295 -4.54 5.85 -18.13
C SER A 295 -5.83 5.07 -18.32
N ARG A 296 -6.95 5.57 -17.77
CA ARG A 296 -8.26 4.92 -17.90
C ARG A 296 -8.65 4.76 -19.39
N GLY A 297 -8.85 3.51 -19.81
CA GLY A 297 -9.19 3.13 -21.19
C GLY A 297 -8.04 3.16 -22.18
N GLN A 298 -6.83 3.50 -21.74
CA GLN A 298 -5.62 3.61 -22.59
C GLN A 298 -4.44 2.84 -21.95
N PRO A 299 -4.49 1.50 -21.92
CA PRO A 299 -3.39 0.71 -21.40
C PRO A 299 -2.16 0.84 -22.29
N PRO A 300 -0.92 0.89 -21.71
CA PRO A 300 0.30 1.05 -22.49
C PRO A 300 0.55 -0.15 -23.41
N GLY A 301 1.26 0.06 -24.52
CA GLY A 301 1.78 -1.00 -25.37
C GLY A 301 3.08 -1.59 -24.82
N VAL A 302 3.48 -2.76 -25.34
CA VAL A 302 4.75 -3.40 -24.94
C VAL A 302 5.95 -2.49 -25.26
N GLY A 303 5.91 -1.82 -26.42
CA GLY A 303 6.96 -0.88 -26.85
C GLY A 303 7.13 0.30 -25.88
N ASP A 304 6.03 0.87 -25.40
CA ASP A 304 6.04 1.99 -24.43
C ASP A 304 6.67 1.56 -23.10
N VAL A 305 6.28 0.36 -22.62
CA VAL A 305 6.81 -0.21 -21.37
C VAL A 305 8.32 -0.50 -21.50
N LEU A 306 8.75 -1.07 -22.62
CA LEU A 306 10.18 -1.33 -22.88
C LEU A 306 10.98 -0.03 -22.98
N ALA A 307 10.49 0.97 -23.71
CA ALA A 307 11.15 2.27 -23.83
C ALA A 307 11.33 2.93 -22.45
N ALA A 308 10.31 2.85 -21.58
CA ALA A 308 10.39 3.39 -20.22
C ALA A 308 11.29 2.54 -19.29
N ALA A 309 11.40 1.23 -19.52
CA ALA A 309 12.24 0.35 -18.71
C ALA A 309 13.76 0.55 -19.00
N MET A 310 14.12 0.84 -20.24
CA MET A 310 15.52 0.90 -20.68
C MET A 310 16.42 1.79 -19.84
N PRO A 311 16.06 3.03 -19.49
CA PRO A 311 16.91 3.88 -18.65
C PRO A 311 17.01 3.44 -17.20
N LEU A 312 16.19 2.46 -16.75
CA LEU A 312 16.15 1.96 -15.39
C LEU A 312 16.92 0.64 -15.21
N LEU A 313 17.29 -0.01 -16.30
CA LEU A 313 18.07 -1.24 -16.33
C LEU A 313 19.57 -0.93 -16.35
#